data_579ddc16215a2c71d6a5b8efbbd8f46a
#
_entry.id   579ddc16215a2c71d6a5b8efbbd8f46a
#
_cell.length_a   1.000
_cell.length_b   1.000
_cell.length_c   1.000
_cell.angle_alpha   90.00
_cell.angle_beta   90.00
_cell.angle_gamma   90.00
#
_symmetry.space_group_name_H-M   'P 1'
#
loop_
_entity.id
_entity.type
_entity.pdbx_description
1 polymer ?
#
loop_
_entity_poly.entity_id
_entity_poly.type
_entity_poly.pdbx_seq_one_letter_code
_entity_poly.pdbx_strand_id
1 'polypeptide(L)'
;MLAFFGVPFVIAVAMSVVDSYRRRGKKPKPFPVSAPQSVPVGEGNVTTYTFGQHLYDDMLVSINGARRQILFETYIWKGDEIGEQFKAALIAAADRGVEVYCVYDGFANLVVSPRFKTFPPSMKVLRYPIGPAGLQFWKLRNYGRNHRKLLVVDEEVAFLGGYNIGSAYATEWRDTHVRIAGPGVWDLKRAFADFWNLNRRRIFGRSERPLLLETASNWEPQIRIHRNVPRQWTFPIRSMYLEAISRATGNIWITTAYFLPDQDFVDALTEAAHRGVDVRILLPLKSNHVVTDWISRGYYSQLLSAGARILRYKDAMMHAKTATIDGNWATVGTANIDRLSLQGNYEINLEVIEPQFAGVMEQIFLTDQGNCLEMTLGEWEARDLHRKFTELVLAPLRPLL
;
A
#
# COMPACT_ATOMS: atom_id res chain seq x y z
N MET A 1 -1.42 -11.42 -32.87
CA MET A 1 -1.92 -10.90 -31.59
C MET A 1 -2.30 -11.98 -30.59
N LEU A 2 -3.18 -12.95 -30.91
CA LEU A 2 -3.59 -14.04 -29.97
C LEU A 2 -2.41 -14.86 -29.43
N ALA A 3 -1.42 -15.23 -30.26
CA ALA A 3 -0.25 -15.99 -29.80
C ALA A 3 0.70 -15.14 -28.92
N PHE A 4 0.80 -13.84 -29.17
CA PHE A 4 1.70 -12.94 -28.45
C PHE A 4 1.26 -12.67 -26.99
N PHE A 5 -0.04 -12.60 -26.72
CA PHE A 5 -0.58 -12.46 -25.36
C PHE A 5 -1.16 -13.77 -24.81
N GLY A 6 -1.67 -14.65 -25.64
CA GLY A 6 -2.33 -15.90 -25.22
C GLY A 6 -1.38 -16.88 -24.54
N VAL A 7 -0.20 -17.12 -25.11
CA VAL A 7 0.80 -18.04 -24.53
C VAL A 7 1.31 -17.52 -23.18
N PRO A 8 1.77 -16.25 -23.05
CA PRO A 8 2.15 -15.69 -21.75
C PRO A 8 1.03 -15.76 -20.70
N PHE A 9 -0.21 -15.51 -21.10
CA PHE A 9 -1.37 -15.57 -20.19
C PHE A 9 -1.61 -17.00 -19.65
N VAL A 10 -1.57 -18.02 -20.51
CA VAL A 10 -1.72 -19.44 -20.09
C VAL A 10 -0.60 -19.84 -19.13
N ILE A 11 0.65 -19.46 -19.44
CA ILE A 11 1.80 -19.72 -18.57
C ILE A 11 1.61 -19.01 -17.22
N ALA A 12 1.18 -17.76 -17.20
CA ALA A 12 0.92 -17.00 -15.99
C ALA A 12 -0.15 -17.66 -15.10
N VAL A 13 -1.25 -18.12 -15.69
CA VAL A 13 -2.31 -18.86 -14.98
C VAL A 13 -1.76 -20.17 -14.41
N ALA A 14 -1.04 -20.97 -15.21
CA ALA A 14 -0.45 -22.22 -14.75
C ALA A 14 0.53 -22.01 -13.58
N MET A 15 1.40 -20.98 -13.67
CA MET A 15 2.33 -20.62 -12.60
C MET A 15 1.59 -20.22 -11.32
N SER A 16 0.51 -19.43 -11.42
CA SER A 16 -0.29 -19.00 -10.27
C SER A 16 -0.99 -20.18 -9.59
N VAL A 17 -1.52 -21.13 -10.36
CA VAL A 17 -2.15 -22.36 -9.81
C VAL A 17 -1.12 -23.22 -9.08
N VAL A 18 0.03 -23.47 -9.71
CA VAL A 18 1.11 -24.27 -9.11
C VAL A 18 1.65 -23.60 -7.83
N ASP A 19 1.85 -22.29 -7.84
CA ASP A 19 2.33 -21.55 -6.67
C ASP A 19 1.30 -21.59 -5.53
N SER A 20 0.02 -21.39 -5.84
CA SER A 20 -1.07 -21.50 -4.87
C SER A 20 -1.10 -22.89 -4.21
N TYR A 21 -0.92 -23.95 -5.00
CA TYR A 21 -0.86 -25.32 -4.50
C TYR A 21 0.37 -25.54 -3.59
N ARG A 22 1.55 -25.04 -4.01
CA ARG A 22 2.81 -25.17 -3.25
C ARG A 22 2.81 -24.40 -1.93
N ARG A 23 1.97 -23.39 -1.78
CA ARG A 23 1.85 -22.60 -0.54
C ARG A 23 0.90 -23.22 0.49
N ARG A 24 0.00 -24.10 0.06
CA ARG A 24 -0.95 -24.75 0.97
C ARG A 24 -0.25 -25.49 2.09
N GLY A 25 -0.68 -25.24 3.32
CA GLY A 25 -0.16 -25.94 4.51
C GLY A 25 1.22 -25.49 5.00
N LYS A 26 1.86 -24.50 4.38
CA LYS A 26 3.12 -23.95 4.91
C LYS A 26 2.82 -23.08 6.12
N LYS A 27 3.51 -23.37 7.22
CA LYS A 27 3.44 -22.52 8.42
C LYS A 27 4.22 -21.23 8.19
N PRO A 28 3.70 -20.07 8.67
CA PRO A 28 4.45 -18.83 8.66
C PRO A 28 5.72 -19.00 9.52
N LYS A 29 6.77 -18.29 9.13
CA LYS A 29 8.02 -18.23 9.87
C LYS A 29 8.12 -16.91 10.61
N PRO A 30 8.78 -16.89 11.78
CA PRO A 30 9.03 -15.64 12.49
C PRO A 30 9.94 -14.72 11.66
N PHE A 31 9.71 -13.42 11.78
CA PHE A 31 10.49 -12.37 11.13
C PHE A 31 10.79 -11.26 12.14
N PRO A 32 11.81 -10.41 11.90
CA PRO A 32 12.13 -9.29 12.78
C PRO A 32 10.95 -8.35 12.98
N VAL A 33 10.65 -8.01 14.22
CA VAL A 33 9.59 -7.08 14.62
C VAL A 33 10.21 -5.93 15.39
N SER A 34 9.96 -4.71 14.95
CA SER A 34 10.31 -3.51 15.71
C SER A 34 9.14 -3.10 16.61
N ALA A 35 9.43 -2.66 17.82
CA ALA A 35 8.42 -2.03 18.68
C ALA A 35 7.89 -0.74 18.02
N PRO A 36 6.63 -0.34 18.28
CA PRO A 36 6.12 0.93 17.81
C PRO A 36 7.00 2.09 18.27
N GLN A 37 7.35 3.00 17.36
CA GLN A 37 8.16 4.18 17.65
C GLN A 37 7.39 5.44 17.29
N SER A 38 7.27 6.35 18.24
CA SER A 38 6.59 7.64 18.08
C SER A 38 7.63 8.76 18.09
N VAL A 39 7.57 9.62 17.09
CA VAL A 39 8.44 10.79 16.97
C VAL A 39 7.60 12.05 16.74
N PRO A 40 8.02 13.22 17.25
CA PRO A 40 7.38 14.48 16.93
C PRO A 40 7.60 14.84 15.45
N VAL A 41 6.54 15.34 14.81
CA VAL A 41 6.59 15.91 13.46
C VAL A 41 5.72 17.16 13.46
N GLY A 42 6.35 18.32 13.34
CA GLY A 42 5.66 19.59 13.48
C GLY A 42 4.94 19.75 14.82
N GLU A 43 3.66 20.12 14.79
CA GLU A 43 2.81 20.24 15.98
C GLU A 43 2.16 18.91 16.41
N GLY A 44 2.52 17.80 15.77
CA GLY A 44 1.95 16.48 16.00
C GLY A 44 2.98 15.40 16.28
N ASN A 45 2.52 14.15 16.24
CA ASN A 45 3.35 12.96 16.38
C ASN A 45 3.01 11.93 15.31
N VAL A 46 4.03 11.21 14.84
CA VAL A 46 3.87 10.07 13.94
C VAL A 46 4.43 8.83 14.62
N THR A 47 3.58 7.81 14.81
CA THR A 47 3.98 6.51 15.37
C THR A 47 4.03 5.47 14.25
N THR A 48 5.13 4.72 14.14
CA THR A 48 5.33 3.70 13.10
C THR A 48 5.14 2.30 13.65
N TYR A 49 4.40 1.47 12.91
CA TYR A 49 4.14 0.05 13.21
C TYR A 49 4.68 -0.83 12.09
N THR A 50 5.37 -1.90 12.47
CA THR A 50 5.94 -2.91 11.56
C THR A 50 5.34 -4.30 11.76
N PHE A 51 4.46 -4.44 12.74
CA PHE A 51 3.77 -5.67 13.09
C PHE A 51 2.27 -5.43 13.25
N GLY A 52 1.47 -6.21 12.53
CA GLY A 52 0.03 -5.95 12.41
C GLY A 52 -0.71 -6.02 13.73
N GLN A 53 -0.33 -6.93 14.65
CA GLN A 53 -1.00 -7.04 15.96
C GLN A 53 -0.87 -5.74 16.76
N HIS A 54 0.33 -5.16 16.85
CA HIS A 54 0.54 -3.89 17.56
C HIS A 54 -0.29 -2.75 16.97
N LEU A 55 -0.39 -2.72 15.63
CA LEU A 55 -1.23 -1.75 14.93
C LEU A 55 -2.71 -1.94 15.25
N TYR A 56 -3.21 -3.18 15.19
CA TYR A 56 -4.64 -3.46 15.39
C TYR A 56 -5.08 -3.21 16.83
N ASP A 57 -4.23 -3.50 17.79
CA ASP A 57 -4.50 -3.20 19.20
C ASP A 57 -4.74 -1.69 19.39
N ASP A 58 -3.89 -0.83 18.82
CA ASP A 58 -4.03 0.63 18.92
C ASP A 58 -5.22 1.16 18.09
N MET A 59 -5.46 0.60 16.90
CA MET A 59 -6.64 0.93 16.09
C MET A 59 -7.94 0.58 16.85
N LEU A 60 -8.03 -0.59 17.48
CA LEU A 60 -9.20 -1.01 18.24
C LEU A 60 -9.38 -0.16 19.52
N VAL A 61 -8.30 0.20 20.19
CA VAL A 61 -8.36 1.16 21.33
C VAL A 61 -8.95 2.49 20.85
N SER A 62 -8.48 3.01 19.71
CA SER A 62 -8.98 4.28 19.16
C SER A 62 -10.46 4.18 18.75
N ILE A 63 -10.89 3.09 18.09
CA ILE A 63 -12.29 2.86 17.73
C ILE A 63 -13.19 2.76 18.97
N ASN A 64 -12.73 2.04 19.99
CA ASN A 64 -13.49 1.87 21.23
C ASN A 64 -13.61 3.18 22.03
N GLY A 65 -12.59 4.05 21.94
CA GLY A 65 -12.58 5.38 22.58
C GLY A 65 -13.31 6.47 21.80
N ALA A 66 -13.75 6.21 20.58
CA ALA A 66 -14.39 7.18 19.70
C ALA A 66 -15.67 7.77 20.30
N ARG A 67 -15.85 9.11 20.15
CA ARG A 67 -16.96 9.88 20.72
C ARG A 67 -17.84 10.58 19.67
N ARG A 68 -17.27 10.92 18.50
CA ARG A 68 -17.97 11.73 17.48
C ARG A 68 -18.07 10.99 16.14
N GLN A 69 -16.95 10.61 15.56
CA GLN A 69 -16.91 10.11 14.19
C GLN A 69 -15.78 9.11 13.95
N ILE A 70 -16.08 8.06 13.20
CA ILE A 70 -15.08 7.11 12.67
C ILE A 70 -15.21 7.07 11.15
N LEU A 71 -14.09 7.26 10.46
CA LEU A 71 -13.95 7.09 9.02
C LEU A 71 -13.00 5.90 8.78
N PHE A 72 -13.55 4.77 8.36
CA PHE A 72 -12.81 3.52 8.17
C PHE A 72 -12.81 3.11 6.70
N GLU A 73 -11.63 2.90 6.12
CA GLU A 73 -11.46 2.52 4.74
C GLU A 73 -10.41 1.41 4.63
N THR A 74 -10.75 0.32 3.92
CA THR A 74 -9.83 -0.80 3.73
C THR A 74 -10.01 -1.46 2.36
N TYR A 75 -8.92 -1.97 1.79
CA TYR A 75 -8.95 -2.72 0.54
C TYR A 75 -9.48 -4.15 0.77
N ILE A 76 -8.81 -4.92 1.64
CA ILE A 76 -9.23 -6.26 2.02
C ILE A 76 -9.69 -6.26 3.47
N TRP A 77 -10.90 -6.78 3.71
CA TRP A 77 -11.44 -7.03 5.03
C TRP A 77 -11.88 -8.49 5.13
N LYS A 78 -11.08 -9.32 5.78
CA LYS A 78 -11.36 -10.74 5.96
C LYS A 78 -12.47 -10.94 6.98
N GLY A 79 -13.31 -11.97 6.77
CA GLY A 79 -14.31 -12.41 7.75
C GLY A 79 -13.72 -13.47 8.70
N ASP A 80 -12.51 -13.25 9.17
CA ASP A 80 -11.82 -14.06 10.18
C ASP A 80 -11.92 -13.39 11.56
N GLU A 81 -11.26 -13.95 12.57
CA GLU A 81 -11.32 -13.48 13.95
C GLU A 81 -11.00 -11.97 14.08
N ILE A 82 -9.91 -11.52 13.50
CA ILE A 82 -9.52 -10.09 13.51
C ILE A 82 -10.56 -9.23 12.78
N GLY A 83 -11.03 -9.69 11.61
CA GLY A 83 -12.04 -8.95 10.86
C GLY A 83 -13.36 -8.82 11.61
N GLU A 84 -13.79 -9.86 12.32
CA GLU A 84 -15.00 -9.82 13.18
C GLU A 84 -14.80 -8.90 14.40
N GLN A 85 -13.60 -8.86 15.00
CA GLN A 85 -13.27 -7.92 16.08
C GLN A 85 -13.41 -6.46 15.63
N PHE A 86 -12.84 -6.09 14.47
CA PHE A 86 -13.02 -4.76 13.89
C PHE A 86 -14.48 -4.44 13.60
N LYS A 87 -15.20 -5.39 13.00
CA LYS A 87 -16.62 -5.20 12.71
C LYS A 87 -17.44 -4.98 13.98
N ALA A 88 -17.21 -5.78 15.01
CA ALA A 88 -17.90 -5.65 16.29
C ALA A 88 -17.60 -4.30 16.96
N ALA A 89 -16.33 -3.85 16.96
CA ALA A 89 -15.95 -2.57 17.52
C ALA A 89 -16.61 -1.39 16.79
N LEU A 90 -16.68 -1.41 15.45
CA LEU A 90 -17.34 -0.38 14.65
C LEU A 90 -18.85 -0.36 14.88
N ILE A 91 -19.51 -1.52 15.00
CA ILE A 91 -20.94 -1.62 15.34
C ILE A 91 -21.19 -1.06 16.74
N ALA A 92 -20.40 -1.47 17.73
CA ALA A 92 -20.51 -0.97 19.09
C ALA A 92 -20.31 0.54 19.18
N ALA A 93 -19.41 1.13 18.37
CA ALA A 93 -19.25 2.58 18.27
C ALA A 93 -20.52 3.25 17.70
N ALA A 94 -21.10 2.68 16.63
CA ALA A 94 -22.34 3.19 16.04
C ALA A 94 -23.52 3.10 17.02
N ASP A 95 -23.60 2.03 17.82
CA ASP A 95 -24.64 1.85 18.85
C ASP A 95 -24.47 2.85 20.01
N ARG A 96 -23.26 3.35 20.28
CA ARG A 96 -23.00 4.45 21.20
C ARG A 96 -23.37 5.85 20.65
N GLY A 97 -23.80 5.92 19.37
CA GLY A 97 -24.15 7.18 18.70
C GLY A 97 -23.00 7.82 17.91
N VAL A 98 -21.85 7.16 17.81
CA VAL A 98 -20.73 7.62 16.95
C VAL A 98 -21.12 7.53 15.47
N GLU A 99 -20.83 8.56 14.69
CA GLU A 99 -21.02 8.53 13.24
C GLU A 99 -19.98 7.64 12.55
N VAL A 100 -20.35 6.43 12.17
CA VAL A 100 -19.44 5.47 11.53
C VAL A 100 -19.66 5.43 10.02
N TYR A 101 -18.63 5.82 9.27
CA TYR A 101 -18.51 5.70 7.82
C TYR A 101 -17.51 4.59 7.49
N CYS A 102 -17.91 3.65 6.67
CA CYS A 102 -17.09 2.50 6.31
C CYS A 102 -17.00 2.36 4.78
N VAL A 103 -15.81 2.20 4.25
CA VAL A 103 -15.55 1.94 2.83
C VAL A 103 -14.71 0.68 2.68
N TYR A 104 -15.14 -0.24 1.79
CA TYR A 104 -14.33 -1.39 1.41
C TYR A 104 -14.44 -1.68 -0.09
N ASP A 105 -13.37 -2.24 -0.67
CA ASP A 105 -13.37 -2.61 -2.10
C ASP A 105 -14.18 -3.88 -2.34
N GLY A 106 -15.13 -3.83 -3.28
CA GLY A 106 -16.02 -4.95 -3.57
C GLY A 106 -15.32 -6.11 -4.27
N PHE A 107 -14.29 -5.82 -5.12
CA PHE A 107 -13.55 -6.85 -5.84
C PHE A 107 -12.61 -7.62 -4.92
N ALA A 108 -11.85 -6.92 -4.10
CA ALA A 108 -10.92 -7.53 -3.15
C ALA A 108 -11.63 -8.42 -2.09
N ASN A 109 -12.92 -8.20 -1.87
CA ASN A 109 -13.74 -8.91 -0.90
C ASN A 109 -14.77 -9.86 -1.55
N LEU A 110 -14.57 -10.28 -2.80
CA LEU A 110 -15.49 -11.22 -3.49
C LEU A 110 -15.65 -12.54 -2.75
N VAL A 111 -14.54 -13.09 -2.24
CA VAL A 111 -14.50 -14.39 -1.54
C VAL A 111 -14.96 -14.32 -0.09
N VAL A 112 -15.21 -13.14 0.44
CA VAL A 112 -15.70 -12.95 1.81
C VAL A 112 -17.19 -13.19 1.88
N SER A 113 -17.64 -13.93 2.90
CA SER A 113 -19.05 -14.31 3.10
C SER A 113 -20.00 -13.12 2.98
N PRO A 114 -21.13 -13.24 2.28
CA PRO A 114 -22.19 -12.23 2.29
C PRO A 114 -22.68 -11.85 3.68
N ARG A 115 -22.76 -12.83 4.60
CA ARG A 115 -23.18 -12.62 6.00
C ARG A 115 -22.23 -11.66 6.73
N PHE A 116 -20.92 -11.80 6.52
CA PHE A 116 -19.93 -10.86 7.09
C PHE A 116 -20.14 -9.44 6.55
N LYS A 117 -20.52 -9.29 5.29
CA LYS A 117 -20.73 -8.00 4.59
C LYS A 117 -22.07 -7.33 4.88
N THR A 118 -22.85 -7.84 5.85
CA THR A 118 -24.10 -7.23 6.31
C THR A 118 -23.82 -6.35 7.52
N PHE A 119 -24.24 -5.09 7.48
CA PHE A 119 -24.03 -4.08 8.51
C PHE A 119 -25.36 -3.48 8.97
N PRO A 120 -25.49 -3.03 10.22
CA PRO A 120 -26.69 -2.39 10.71
C PRO A 120 -26.91 -1.02 10.04
N PRO A 121 -28.18 -0.54 9.99
CA PRO A 121 -28.51 0.77 9.38
C PRO A 121 -27.85 1.97 10.09
N SER A 122 -27.40 1.82 11.34
CA SER A 122 -26.66 2.84 12.09
C SER A 122 -25.32 3.17 11.48
N MET A 123 -24.73 2.26 10.69
CA MET A 123 -23.48 2.47 9.97
C MET A 123 -23.75 2.92 8.53
N LYS A 124 -22.94 3.88 8.07
CA LYS A 124 -22.93 4.34 6.66
C LYS A 124 -21.84 3.56 5.90
N VAL A 125 -22.25 2.59 5.06
CA VAL A 125 -21.30 1.67 4.40
C VAL A 125 -21.32 1.82 2.90
N LEU A 126 -20.15 2.12 2.32
CA LEU A 126 -19.90 2.20 0.89
C LEU A 126 -19.08 0.99 0.43
N ARG A 127 -19.71 0.07 -0.29
CA ARG A 127 -19.03 -0.96 -1.05
C ARG A 127 -18.59 -0.39 -2.39
N TYR A 128 -17.28 -0.19 -2.58
CA TYR A 128 -16.73 0.24 -3.87
C TYR A 128 -17.00 -0.82 -4.96
N PRO A 129 -17.46 -0.46 -6.16
CA PRO A 129 -17.98 -1.42 -7.13
C PRO A 129 -16.93 -2.45 -7.60
N ILE A 130 -17.40 -3.67 -7.92
CA ILE A 130 -16.57 -4.77 -8.46
C ILE A 130 -16.10 -4.46 -9.88
N GLY A 131 -16.98 -3.90 -10.69
CA GLY A 131 -16.73 -3.50 -12.08
C GLY A 131 -16.35 -2.02 -12.20
N PRO A 132 -16.43 -1.45 -13.39
CA PRO A 132 -16.15 -0.04 -13.61
C PRO A 132 -17.07 0.85 -12.77
N ALA A 133 -16.51 1.88 -12.16
CA ALA A 133 -17.26 2.84 -11.39
C ALA A 133 -18.09 3.76 -12.33
N GLY A 134 -19.39 3.47 -12.45
CA GLY A 134 -20.34 4.23 -13.28
C GLY A 134 -20.66 3.57 -14.61
N LEU A 135 -21.54 4.24 -15.41
CA LEU A 135 -22.07 3.70 -16.66
C LEU A 135 -21.07 3.68 -17.83
N GLN A 136 -19.93 4.36 -17.69
CA GLN A 136 -18.94 4.51 -18.76
C GLN A 136 -17.86 3.41 -18.69
N PHE A 137 -18.27 2.16 -18.95
CA PHE A 137 -17.41 0.98 -18.87
C PHE A 137 -16.24 0.98 -19.87
N TRP A 138 -16.28 1.78 -20.93
CA TRP A 138 -15.19 1.95 -21.91
C TRP A 138 -14.04 2.84 -21.42
N LYS A 139 -14.20 3.54 -20.30
CA LYS A 139 -13.16 4.41 -19.76
C LYS A 139 -12.29 3.64 -18.77
N LEU A 140 -11.04 3.39 -19.10
CA LEU A 140 -10.07 2.67 -18.27
C LEU A 140 -9.96 3.25 -16.85
N ARG A 141 -10.04 4.57 -16.69
CA ARG A 141 -10.03 5.27 -15.40
C ARG A 141 -11.14 4.82 -14.41
N ASN A 142 -12.17 4.15 -14.90
CA ASN A 142 -13.27 3.67 -14.06
C ASN A 142 -12.99 2.27 -13.47
N TYR A 143 -11.89 1.61 -13.86
CA TYR A 143 -11.50 0.29 -13.37
C TYR A 143 -10.52 0.34 -12.19
N GLY A 144 -9.99 1.52 -11.85
CA GLY A 144 -9.09 1.68 -10.70
C GLY A 144 -9.71 1.12 -9.42
N ARG A 145 -8.95 0.32 -8.69
CA ARG A 145 -9.37 -0.26 -7.40
C ARG A 145 -9.14 0.72 -6.27
N ASN A 146 -9.94 0.61 -5.22
CA ASN A 146 -9.71 1.35 -3.99
C ASN A 146 -8.70 0.61 -3.11
N HIS A 147 -7.42 0.87 -3.34
CA HIS A 147 -6.34 0.20 -2.61
C HIS A 147 -5.92 0.92 -1.32
N ARG A 148 -6.67 1.94 -0.90
CA ARG A 148 -6.39 2.74 0.30
C ARG A 148 -6.73 1.97 1.57
N LYS A 149 -6.01 2.28 2.66
CA LYS A 149 -6.20 1.72 4.00
C LYS A 149 -6.02 2.86 4.99
N LEU A 150 -7.13 3.30 5.56
CA LEU A 150 -7.21 4.52 6.34
C LEU A 150 -8.22 4.36 7.47
N LEU A 151 -7.86 4.81 8.66
CA LEU A 151 -8.79 5.00 9.77
C LEU A 151 -8.59 6.42 10.32
N VAL A 152 -9.67 7.18 10.47
CA VAL A 152 -9.65 8.48 11.16
C VAL A 152 -10.67 8.41 12.29
N VAL A 153 -10.27 8.82 13.49
CA VAL A 153 -11.12 8.81 14.68
C VAL A 153 -11.14 10.22 15.30
N ASP A 154 -12.33 10.78 15.40
CA ASP A 154 -12.65 12.06 16.07
C ASP A 154 -11.83 13.27 15.60
N GLU A 155 -11.13 13.19 14.48
CA GLU A 155 -10.16 14.19 14.00
C GLU A 155 -8.94 14.36 14.91
N GLU A 156 -8.76 13.45 15.85
CA GLU A 156 -7.67 13.47 16.82
C GLU A 156 -6.51 12.55 16.38
N VAL A 157 -6.87 11.40 15.81
CA VAL A 157 -5.90 10.43 15.32
C VAL A 157 -6.29 9.86 13.96
N ALA A 158 -5.30 9.53 13.14
CA ALA A 158 -5.48 8.82 11.89
C ALA A 158 -4.42 7.74 11.70
N PHE A 159 -4.79 6.65 11.03
CA PHE A 159 -3.90 5.54 10.69
C PHE A 159 -3.86 5.38 9.18
N LEU A 160 -2.67 5.18 8.63
CA LEU A 160 -2.42 5.04 7.19
C LEU A 160 -1.27 4.08 6.92
N GLY A 161 -1.40 3.21 5.91
CA GLY A 161 -0.29 2.36 5.47
C GLY A 161 -0.72 1.12 4.70
N GLY A 162 0.14 0.08 4.68
CA GLY A 162 -0.04 -1.07 3.82
C GLY A 162 -0.93 -2.18 4.38
N TYR A 163 -1.14 -2.28 5.70
CA TYR A 163 -1.89 -3.36 6.33
C TYR A 163 -3.37 -3.39 5.91
N ASN A 164 -3.83 -4.55 5.45
CA ASN A 164 -5.25 -4.89 5.31
C ASN A 164 -5.79 -5.41 6.65
N ILE A 165 -7.08 -5.74 6.76
CA ILE A 165 -7.69 -6.27 7.98
C ILE A 165 -7.91 -7.78 7.87
N GLY A 166 -7.29 -8.55 8.77
CA GLY A 166 -7.40 -10.00 8.86
C GLY A 166 -6.26 -10.65 9.62
N SER A 167 -6.47 -11.88 10.10
CA SER A 167 -5.56 -12.59 11.01
C SER A 167 -4.17 -12.84 10.42
N ALA A 168 -4.07 -13.21 9.15
CA ALA A 168 -2.78 -13.40 8.50
C ALA A 168 -1.96 -12.09 8.41
N TYR A 169 -2.62 -10.95 8.23
CA TYR A 169 -1.93 -9.65 8.21
C TYR A 169 -1.46 -9.25 9.61
N ALA A 170 -2.13 -9.70 10.67
CA ALA A 170 -1.74 -9.41 12.04
C ALA A 170 -0.34 -9.96 12.39
N THR A 171 -0.03 -11.19 11.93
CA THR A 171 1.12 -11.95 12.46
C THR A 171 2.04 -12.58 11.41
N GLU A 172 1.60 -12.70 10.14
CA GLU A 172 2.34 -13.45 9.11
C GLU A 172 2.96 -12.54 8.03
N TRP A 173 2.48 -11.30 7.91
CA TRP A 173 2.92 -10.34 6.92
C TRP A 173 3.78 -9.25 7.56
N ARG A 174 4.88 -8.90 6.90
CA ARG A 174 5.69 -7.74 7.24
C ARG A 174 5.21 -6.54 6.41
N ASP A 175 4.53 -5.61 7.05
CA ASP A 175 4.07 -4.37 6.41
C ASP A 175 4.42 -3.15 7.28
N THR A 176 4.15 -1.94 6.81
CA THR A 176 4.35 -0.72 7.57
C THR A 176 3.07 0.12 7.55
N HIS A 177 2.73 0.64 8.73
CA HIS A 177 1.60 1.55 8.94
C HIS A 177 2.03 2.65 9.90
N VAL A 178 1.40 3.79 9.80
CA VAL A 178 1.64 4.90 10.74
C VAL A 178 0.34 5.35 11.38
N ARG A 179 0.45 5.84 12.62
CA ARG A 179 -0.56 6.60 13.33
C ARG A 179 -0.09 8.05 13.38
N ILE A 180 -0.98 8.98 13.04
CA ILE A 180 -0.73 10.41 13.04
C ILE A 180 -1.66 11.03 14.09
N ALA A 181 -1.12 11.89 14.94
CA ALA A 181 -1.88 12.74 15.83
C ALA A 181 -1.46 14.20 15.61
N GLY A 182 -2.42 15.12 15.63
CA GLY A 182 -2.16 16.55 15.37
C GLY A 182 -2.74 17.04 14.03
N PRO A 183 -2.30 18.22 13.53
CA PRO A 183 -2.94 18.91 12.40
C PRO A 183 -3.02 18.08 11.10
N GLY A 184 -2.05 17.21 10.83
CA GLY A 184 -2.03 16.35 9.66
C GLY A 184 -3.20 15.35 9.55
N VAL A 185 -3.95 15.12 10.62
CA VAL A 185 -5.16 14.27 10.63
C VAL A 185 -6.25 14.84 9.73
N TRP A 186 -6.36 16.18 9.64
CA TRP A 186 -7.36 16.82 8.79
C TRP A 186 -7.20 16.46 7.30
N ASP A 187 -5.98 16.37 6.79
CA ASP A 187 -5.73 16.01 5.39
C ASP A 187 -6.16 14.57 5.08
N LEU A 188 -6.03 13.66 6.05
CA LEU A 188 -6.51 12.28 5.94
C LEU A 188 -8.03 12.21 6.03
N LYS A 189 -8.67 12.99 6.91
CA LYS A 189 -10.13 13.16 6.93
C LYS A 189 -10.63 13.68 5.58
N ARG A 190 -9.99 14.71 5.02
CA ARG A 190 -10.30 15.23 3.70
C ARG A 190 -10.14 14.18 2.60
N ALA A 191 -9.06 13.39 2.65
CA ALA A 191 -8.84 12.31 1.70
C ALA A 191 -9.98 11.29 1.69
N PHE A 192 -10.48 10.91 2.87
CA PHE A 192 -11.65 10.03 3.01
C PHE A 192 -12.93 10.69 2.48
N ALA A 193 -13.20 11.93 2.90
CA ALA A 193 -14.42 12.65 2.53
C ALA A 193 -14.52 12.87 1.01
N ASP A 194 -13.41 13.24 0.36
CA ASP A 194 -13.37 13.40 -1.09
C ASP A 194 -13.68 12.08 -1.81
N PHE A 195 -13.12 10.95 -1.33
CA PHE A 195 -13.43 9.65 -1.90
C PHE A 195 -14.88 9.24 -1.67
N TRP A 196 -15.40 9.40 -0.44
CA TRP A 196 -16.79 9.15 -0.10
C TRP A 196 -17.72 9.97 -0.99
N ASN A 197 -17.53 11.27 -1.08
CA ASN A 197 -18.37 12.18 -1.85
C ASN A 197 -18.34 11.91 -3.36
N LEU A 198 -17.18 11.46 -3.89
CA LEU A 198 -17.03 11.08 -5.28
C LEU A 198 -17.78 9.78 -5.63
N ASN A 199 -17.88 8.83 -4.70
CA ASN A 199 -18.34 7.47 -4.94
C ASN A 199 -19.65 7.10 -4.22
N ARG A 200 -20.17 7.93 -3.33
CA ARG A 200 -21.45 7.70 -2.64
C ARG A 200 -22.59 7.42 -3.62
N ARG A 201 -23.55 6.63 -3.21
CA ARG A 201 -24.65 6.20 -4.08
C ARG A 201 -25.56 7.38 -4.44
N ARG A 202 -25.92 7.45 -5.74
CA ARG A 202 -26.93 8.34 -6.29
C ARG A 202 -27.99 7.45 -6.95
N ILE A 203 -29.11 7.18 -6.27
CA ILE A 203 -30.20 6.37 -6.80
C ILE A 203 -31.44 7.25 -6.95
N PHE A 204 -31.99 7.38 -8.16
CA PHE A 204 -33.24 8.09 -8.49
C PHE A 204 -33.37 9.48 -7.85
N GLY A 205 -32.33 10.32 -7.96
CA GLY A 205 -32.34 11.69 -7.42
C GLY A 205 -32.15 11.80 -5.90
N ARG A 206 -32.18 10.70 -5.16
CA ARG A 206 -31.79 10.66 -3.75
C ARG A 206 -30.32 10.26 -3.62
N SER A 207 -29.49 11.19 -3.22
CA SER A 207 -28.10 10.91 -2.89
C SER A 207 -27.95 10.84 -1.37
N GLU A 208 -27.08 9.93 -0.89
CA GLU A 208 -26.59 10.01 0.48
C GLU A 208 -26.01 11.40 0.75
N ARG A 209 -26.17 11.91 1.97
CA ARG A 209 -25.64 13.23 2.32
C ARG A 209 -24.13 13.27 2.13
N PRO A 210 -23.57 14.35 1.56
CA PRO A 210 -22.14 14.52 1.50
C PRO A 210 -21.54 14.56 2.91
N LEU A 211 -20.34 14.01 3.06
CA LEU A 211 -19.54 14.24 4.23
C LEU A 211 -18.94 15.65 4.11
N LEU A 212 -19.44 16.58 4.93
CA LEU A 212 -18.96 17.95 4.96
C LEU A 212 -17.70 18.03 5.83
N LEU A 213 -16.80 18.90 5.43
CA LEU A 213 -15.57 19.17 6.14
C LEU A 213 -15.61 20.61 6.65
N GLU A 214 -15.20 20.80 7.90
CA GLU A 214 -14.84 22.10 8.38
C GLU A 214 -13.50 22.54 7.78
N THR A 215 -13.27 23.83 7.69
CA THR A 215 -11.99 24.37 7.23
C THR A 215 -10.88 24.00 8.23
N ALA A 216 -9.73 23.59 7.73
CA ALA A 216 -8.56 23.41 8.59
C ALA A 216 -8.15 24.74 9.21
N SER A 217 -7.90 24.74 10.49
CA SER A 217 -7.39 25.94 11.20
C SER A 217 -5.87 26.05 11.08
N ASN A 218 -5.16 24.91 10.97
CA ASN A 218 -3.71 24.82 10.92
C ASN A 218 -3.25 23.98 9.74
N TRP A 219 -2.10 24.34 9.18
CA TRP A 219 -1.43 23.59 8.13
C TRP A 219 -0.12 23.02 8.69
N GLU A 220 0.06 21.69 8.54
CA GLU A 220 1.30 21.01 8.91
C GLU A 220 2.24 20.93 7.69
N PRO A 221 3.29 21.76 7.62
CA PRO A 221 4.14 21.82 6.41
C PRO A 221 5.08 20.63 6.25
N GLN A 222 5.37 19.90 7.34
CA GLN A 222 6.26 18.73 7.35
C GLN A 222 5.57 17.44 6.92
N ILE A 223 4.22 17.43 6.88
CA ILE A 223 3.38 16.30 6.48
C ILE A 223 2.61 16.68 5.22
N ARG A 224 2.71 15.85 4.19
CA ARG A 224 1.93 15.97 2.97
C ARG A 224 1.23 14.68 2.63
N ILE A 225 -0.02 14.75 2.20
CA ILE A 225 -0.82 13.61 1.78
C ILE A 225 -0.97 13.62 0.27
N HIS A 226 -0.37 12.64 -0.40
CA HIS A 226 -0.47 12.43 -1.84
C HIS A 226 -1.52 11.38 -2.14
N ARG A 227 -2.47 11.70 -3.03
CA ARG A 227 -3.62 10.85 -3.37
C ARG A 227 -3.73 10.63 -4.87
N ASN A 228 -3.68 9.39 -5.30
CA ASN A 228 -4.03 9.06 -6.67
C ASN A 228 -5.55 8.97 -6.81
N VAL A 229 -6.09 9.69 -7.79
CA VAL A 229 -7.53 9.74 -8.10
C VAL A 229 -7.73 9.46 -9.60
N PRO A 230 -7.81 8.19 -10.03
CA PRO A 230 -7.86 7.79 -11.43
C PRO A 230 -9.00 8.48 -12.23
N ARG A 231 -10.16 8.65 -11.61
CA ARG A 231 -11.31 9.33 -12.25
C ARG A 231 -11.03 10.78 -12.63
N GLN A 232 -10.06 11.42 -11.96
CA GLN A 232 -9.64 12.80 -12.19
C GLN A 232 -8.30 12.90 -12.93
N TRP A 233 -7.70 11.76 -13.33
CA TRP A 233 -6.37 11.70 -13.94
C TRP A 233 -5.27 12.35 -13.07
N THR A 234 -5.39 12.22 -11.74
CA THR A 234 -4.47 12.84 -10.79
C THR A 234 -3.63 11.74 -10.15
N PHE A 235 -2.30 11.79 -10.35
CA PHE A 235 -1.35 10.76 -9.90
C PHE A 235 -0.10 11.37 -9.27
N PRO A 236 -0.21 12.13 -8.17
CA PRO A 236 0.91 12.85 -7.57
C PRO A 236 1.95 11.93 -6.92
N ILE A 237 1.60 10.70 -6.53
CA ILE A 237 2.52 9.79 -5.84
C ILE A 237 3.73 9.48 -6.71
N ARG A 238 3.54 9.22 -8.01
CA ARG A 238 4.65 9.00 -8.93
C ARG A 238 5.61 10.19 -8.99
N SER A 239 5.07 11.39 -9.12
CA SER A 239 5.86 12.64 -9.20
C SER A 239 6.60 12.91 -7.90
N MET A 240 5.96 12.65 -6.74
CA MET A 240 6.60 12.74 -5.42
C MET A 240 7.87 11.87 -5.35
N TYR A 241 7.79 10.60 -5.78
CA TYR A 241 8.96 9.73 -5.81
C TYR A 241 10.04 10.23 -6.76
N LEU A 242 9.68 10.58 -8.01
CA LEU A 242 10.65 11.03 -9.01
C LEU A 242 11.36 12.32 -8.58
N GLU A 243 10.63 13.27 -7.97
CA GLU A 243 11.22 14.49 -7.44
C GLU A 243 12.20 14.19 -6.30
N ALA A 244 11.81 13.34 -5.35
CA ALA A 244 12.69 12.97 -4.23
C ALA A 244 13.94 12.23 -4.71
N ILE A 245 13.82 11.27 -5.64
CA ILE A 245 14.94 10.54 -6.25
C ILE A 245 15.91 11.49 -6.99
N SER A 246 15.37 12.46 -7.73
CA SER A 246 16.21 13.42 -8.49
C SER A 246 17.06 14.31 -7.61
N ARG A 247 16.61 14.58 -6.38
CA ARG A 247 17.30 15.42 -5.37
C ARG A 247 18.26 14.65 -4.48
N ALA A 248 18.20 13.33 -4.50
CA ALA A 248 19.02 12.48 -3.63
C ALA A 248 20.52 12.65 -3.87
N THR A 249 21.29 12.74 -2.79
CA THR A 249 22.74 12.91 -2.80
C THR A 249 23.49 11.85 -2.00
N GLY A 250 22.84 11.20 -1.02
CA GLY A 250 23.45 10.21 -0.13
C GLY A 250 22.86 8.82 -0.32
N ASN A 251 21.60 8.64 0.00
CA ASN A 251 20.96 7.33 -0.06
C ASN A 251 19.50 7.38 -0.55
N ILE A 252 19.08 6.33 -1.25
CA ILE A 252 17.69 6.04 -1.61
C ILE A 252 17.40 4.61 -1.20
N TRP A 253 16.60 4.40 -0.16
CA TRP A 253 16.23 3.08 0.32
C TRP A 253 14.72 2.88 0.17
N ILE A 254 14.33 1.93 -0.66
CA ILE A 254 12.94 1.67 -1.04
C ILE A 254 12.55 0.27 -0.60
N THR A 255 11.39 0.14 0.04
CA THR A 255 10.73 -1.16 0.28
C THR A 255 9.39 -1.16 -0.45
N THR A 256 9.15 -2.18 -1.29
CA THR A 256 7.87 -2.35 -1.99
C THR A 256 7.53 -3.83 -2.16
N ALA A 257 6.23 -4.15 -2.11
CA ALA A 257 5.76 -5.52 -2.32
C ALA A 257 5.85 -5.95 -3.78
N TYR A 258 5.64 -5.01 -4.71
CA TYR A 258 5.71 -5.23 -6.15
C TYR A 258 6.54 -4.12 -6.77
N PHE A 259 7.46 -4.52 -7.66
CA PHE A 259 8.38 -3.60 -8.33
C PHE A 259 8.25 -3.79 -9.86
N LEU A 260 7.32 -3.05 -10.44
CA LEU A 260 7.04 -3.01 -11.89
C LEU A 260 6.98 -1.56 -12.36
N PRO A 261 8.07 -0.79 -12.16
CA PRO A 261 8.13 0.64 -12.49
C PRO A 261 7.99 0.86 -14.00
N ASP A 262 7.64 2.08 -14.37
CA ASP A 262 7.86 2.56 -15.73
C ASP A 262 9.36 2.88 -15.97
N GLN A 263 9.71 3.13 -17.24
CA GLN A 263 11.11 3.34 -17.62
C GLN A 263 11.70 4.60 -16.98
N ASP A 264 10.94 5.70 -16.90
CA ASP A 264 11.43 6.94 -16.27
C ASP A 264 11.84 6.72 -14.80
N PHE A 265 11.10 5.85 -14.08
CA PHE A 265 11.41 5.53 -12.68
C PHE A 265 12.70 4.70 -12.59
N VAL A 266 12.88 3.73 -13.48
CA VAL A 266 14.13 2.93 -13.56
C VAL A 266 15.30 3.81 -13.92
N ASP A 267 15.15 4.69 -14.89
CA ASP A 267 16.20 5.61 -15.33
C ASP A 267 16.59 6.59 -14.21
N ALA A 268 15.62 7.13 -13.47
CA ALA A 268 15.88 8.01 -12.32
C ALA A 268 16.72 7.30 -11.23
N LEU A 269 16.40 6.03 -10.90
CA LEU A 269 17.18 5.24 -9.93
C LEU A 269 18.58 4.91 -10.46
N THR A 270 18.69 4.58 -11.76
CA THR A 270 19.94 4.28 -12.44
C THR A 270 20.86 5.52 -12.45
N GLU A 271 20.33 6.67 -12.79
CA GLU A 271 21.05 7.95 -12.77
C GLU A 271 21.50 8.32 -11.36
N ALA A 272 20.65 8.11 -10.34
CA ALA A 272 21.03 8.33 -8.95
C ALA A 272 22.20 7.43 -8.54
N ALA A 273 22.17 6.13 -8.89
CA ALA A 273 23.27 5.20 -8.63
C ALA A 273 24.57 5.62 -9.35
N HIS A 274 24.49 6.09 -10.61
CA HIS A 274 25.65 6.62 -11.34
C HIS A 274 26.22 7.92 -10.73
N ARG A 275 25.39 8.72 -10.04
CA ARG A 275 25.87 9.88 -9.24
C ARG A 275 26.58 9.47 -7.94
N GLY A 276 26.60 8.16 -7.60
CA GLY A 276 27.21 7.64 -6.38
C GLY A 276 26.24 7.56 -5.18
N VAL A 277 24.94 7.74 -5.39
CA VAL A 277 23.91 7.57 -4.36
C VAL A 277 23.76 6.08 -4.01
N ASP A 278 23.70 5.73 -2.74
CA ASP A 278 23.46 4.36 -2.25
C ASP A 278 21.99 3.96 -2.48
N VAL A 279 21.72 3.35 -3.62
CA VAL A 279 20.37 2.91 -4.00
C VAL A 279 20.15 1.47 -3.56
N ARG A 280 19.17 1.26 -2.64
CA ARG A 280 18.77 -0.08 -2.17
C ARG A 280 17.28 -0.29 -2.38
N ILE A 281 16.92 -1.44 -2.98
CA ILE A 281 15.55 -1.83 -3.24
C ILE A 281 15.27 -3.14 -2.53
N LEU A 282 14.38 -3.11 -1.53
CA LEU A 282 13.98 -4.26 -0.73
C LEU A 282 12.63 -4.80 -1.24
N LEU A 283 12.65 -6.05 -1.66
CA LEU A 283 11.53 -6.77 -2.26
C LEU A 283 11.26 -8.07 -1.51
N PRO A 284 10.06 -8.66 -1.56
CA PRO A 284 9.87 -10.02 -1.05
C PRO A 284 10.69 -11.03 -1.85
N LEU A 285 11.30 -12.01 -1.18
CA LEU A 285 11.93 -13.15 -1.85
C LEU A 285 10.93 -13.93 -2.67
N LYS A 286 9.69 -14.02 -2.19
CA LYS A 286 8.52 -14.63 -2.84
C LYS A 286 7.30 -13.81 -2.46
N SER A 287 6.73 -13.11 -3.41
CA SER A 287 5.46 -12.42 -3.19
C SER A 287 4.27 -13.37 -3.28
N ASN A 288 3.08 -12.90 -2.97
CA ASN A 288 1.83 -13.64 -3.19
C ASN A 288 1.36 -13.62 -4.66
N HIS A 289 2.10 -12.97 -5.57
CA HIS A 289 1.85 -12.89 -7.01
C HIS A 289 3.08 -13.33 -7.80
N VAL A 290 3.23 -14.65 -8.01
CA VAL A 290 4.39 -15.25 -8.67
C VAL A 290 4.69 -14.67 -10.06
N VAL A 291 3.67 -14.30 -10.81
CA VAL A 291 3.83 -13.69 -12.15
C VAL A 291 4.50 -12.32 -12.04
N THR A 292 4.07 -11.51 -11.08
CA THR A 292 4.67 -10.21 -10.78
C THR A 292 6.15 -10.36 -10.42
N ASP A 293 6.49 -11.38 -9.61
CA ASP A 293 7.89 -11.67 -9.24
C ASP A 293 8.76 -11.98 -10.46
N TRP A 294 8.22 -12.68 -11.46
CA TRP A 294 8.94 -13.00 -12.69
C TRP A 294 9.09 -11.79 -13.63
N ILE A 295 8.04 -11.00 -13.74
CA ILE A 295 8.03 -9.84 -14.65
C ILE A 295 8.94 -8.72 -14.11
N SER A 296 8.97 -8.50 -12.79
CA SER A 296 9.83 -7.50 -12.14
C SER A 296 11.32 -7.69 -12.41
N ARG A 297 11.75 -8.93 -12.61
CA ARG A 297 13.14 -9.27 -12.90
C ARG A 297 13.71 -8.60 -14.15
N GLY A 298 12.87 -8.19 -15.08
CA GLY A 298 13.31 -7.51 -16.30
C GLY A 298 14.00 -6.17 -16.09
N TYR A 299 13.85 -5.58 -14.92
CA TYR A 299 14.50 -4.30 -14.56
C TYR A 299 15.81 -4.48 -13.79
N TYR A 300 16.09 -5.71 -13.30
CA TYR A 300 17.22 -5.96 -12.41
C TYR A 300 18.58 -5.77 -13.08
N SER A 301 18.72 -6.17 -14.37
CA SER A 301 19.99 -6.00 -15.08
C SER A 301 20.45 -4.56 -15.10
N GLN A 302 19.56 -3.63 -15.47
CA GLN A 302 19.90 -2.19 -15.54
C GLN A 302 20.27 -1.63 -14.18
N LEU A 303 19.51 -1.92 -13.15
CA LEU A 303 19.73 -1.43 -11.79
C LEU A 303 21.03 -2.00 -11.18
N LEU A 304 21.24 -3.31 -11.26
CA LEU A 304 22.44 -3.96 -10.73
C LEU A 304 23.72 -3.50 -11.46
N SER A 305 23.64 -3.32 -12.79
CA SER A 305 24.77 -2.80 -13.57
C SER A 305 25.14 -1.35 -13.23
N ALA A 306 24.16 -0.56 -12.78
CA ALA A 306 24.37 0.80 -12.30
C ALA A 306 24.91 0.88 -10.85
N GLY A 307 24.98 -0.27 -10.15
CA GLY A 307 25.44 -0.35 -8.77
C GLY A 307 24.32 -0.30 -7.71
N ALA A 308 23.05 -0.29 -8.12
CA ALA A 308 21.95 -0.41 -7.17
C ALA A 308 21.90 -1.83 -6.54
N ARG A 309 21.50 -1.91 -5.27
CA ARG A 309 21.43 -3.16 -4.52
C ARG A 309 20.00 -3.67 -4.44
N ILE A 310 19.79 -4.93 -4.79
CA ILE A 310 18.48 -5.60 -4.71
C ILE A 310 18.49 -6.60 -3.56
N LEU A 311 17.65 -6.33 -2.56
CA LEU A 311 17.54 -7.09 -1.32
C LEU A 311 16.23 -7.88 -1.33
N ARG A 312 16.29 -9.19 -1.09
CA ARG A 312 15.13 -10.08 -1.13
C ARG A 312 14.80 -10.60 0.26
N TYR A 313 13.71 -10.09 0.85
CA TYR A 313 13.27 -10.41 2.21
C TYR A 313 12.79 -11.86 2.33
N LYS A 314 13.31 -12.56 3.34
CA LYS A 314 12.99 -13.96 3.66
C LYS A 314 11.80 -14.07 4.62
N ASP A 315 11.34 -15.31 4.79
CA ASP A 315 10.53 -15.82 5.90
C ASP A 315 9.09 -15.29 5.99
N ALA A 316 8.80 -14.05 5.64
CA ALA A 316 7.46 -13.47 5.59
C ALA A 316 7.18 -12.81 4.23
N MET A 317 5.90 -12.54 3.96
CA MET A 317 5.52 -11.66 2.84
C MET A 317 5.85 -10.22 3.20
N MET A 318 6.92 -9.66 2.62
CA MET A 318 7.19 -8.24 2.68
C MET A 318 6.15 -7.48 1.86
N HIS A 319 5.34 -6.68 2.53
CA HIS A 319 4.24 -5.94 1.87
C HIS A 319 4.28 -4.43 2.14
N ALA A 320 5.32 -3.92 2.79
CA ALA A 320 5.50 -2.49 3.04
C ALA A 320 5.67 -1.68 1.73
N LYS A 321 5.25 -0.43 1.75
CA LYS A 321 5.42 0.56 0.69
C LYS A 321 5.99 1.80 1.32
N THR A 322 7.31 1.83 1.42
CA THR A 322 8.05 2.89 2.11
C THR A 322 9.30 3.28 1.33
N ALA A 323 9.74 4.50 1.49
CA ALA A 323 11.06 4.93 1.06
C ALA A 323 11.63 5.95 2.03
N THR A 324 12.96 6.02 2.08
CA THR A 324 13.72 7.06 2.77
C THR A 324 14.80 7.60 1.85
N ILE A 325 15.06 8.89 1.94
CA ILE A 325 16.08 9.56 1.14
C ILE A 325 16.86 10.52 2.05
N ASP A 326 18.20 10.38 2.02
CA ASP A 326 19.18 11.27 2.63
C ASP A 326 18.93 11.54 4.13
N GLY A 327 18.30 10.61 4.87
CA GLY A 327 18.03 10.74 6.29
C GLY A 327 17.08 11.89 6.67
N ASN A 328 16.39 12.50 5.69
CA ASN A 328 15.56 13.68 5.90
C ASN A 328 14.14 13.53 5.35
N TRP A 329 13.96 12.77 4.29
CA TRP A 329 12.68 12.53 3.63
C TRP A 329 12.26 11.07 3.80
N ALA A 330 10.98 10.85 4.07
CA ALA A 330 10.41 9.51 4.09
C ALA A 330 8.97 9.50 3.59
N THR A 331 8.55 8.35 3.04
CA THR A 331 7.16 8.10 2.68
C THR A 331 6.69 6.73 3.18
N VAL A 332 5.44 6.70 3.65
CA VAL A 332 4.70 5.47 4.00
C VAL A 332 3.34 5.53 3.35
N GLY A 333 2.88 4.45 2.72
CA GLY A 333 1.58 4.49 2.09
C GLY A 333 1.05 3.16 1.58
N THR A 334 0.16 3.27 0.62
CA THR A 334 -0.52 2.12 0.03
C THR A 334 -0.01 1.76 -1.36
N ALA A 335 0.67 2.71 -2.05
CA ALA A 335 1.11 2.55 -3.42
C ALA A 335 2.40 1.73 -3.53
N ASN A 336 2.34 0.60 -4.24
CA ASN A 336 3.54 -0.09 -4.70
C ASN A 336 4.22 0.71 -5.82
N ILE A 337 5.46 0.34 -6.14
CA ILE A 337 6.15 0.86 -7.32
C ILE A 337 5.80 -0.05 -8.51
N ASP A 338 4.55 0.00 -8.91
CA ASP A 338 4.01 -0.65 -10.10
C ASP A 338 3.05 0.29 -10.83
N ARG A 339 2.80 -0.02 -12.10
CA ARG A 339 2.01 0.85 -12.96
C ARG A 339 0.56 0.99 -12.49
N LEU A 340 -0.04 -0.07 -11.94
CA LEU A 340 -1.41 -0.02 -11.43
C LEU A 340 -1.53 0.88 -10.20
N SER A 341 -0.57 0.79 -9.27
CA SER A 341 -0.56 1.65 -8.08
C SER A 341 -0.25 3.10 -8.44
N LEU A 342 0.74 3.33 -9.33
CA LEU A 342 1.18 4.69 -9.64
C LEU A 342 0.26 5.44 -10.62
N GLN A 343 -0.50 4.75 -11.50
CA GLN A 343 -1.28 5.37 -12.58
C GLN A 343 -2.68 4.78 -12.78
N GLY A 344 -3.14 3.85 -11.94
CA GLY A 344 -4.40 3.12 -12.15
C GLY A 344 -5.35 3.09 -10.97
N ASN A 345 -4.84 2.92 -9.76
CA ASN A 345 -5.64 2.75 -8.55
C ASN A 345 -5.82 4.02 -7.74
N TYR A 346 -6.84 4.03 -6.86
CA TYR A 346 -6.89 4.97 -5.74
C TYR A 346 -5.87 4.52 -4.71
N GLU A 347 -4.88 5.34 -4.50
CA GLU A 347 -3.80 5.13 -3.52
C GLU A 347 -3.65 6.37 -2.64
N ILE A 348 -2.96 6.19 -1.52
CA ILE A 348 -2.64 7.29 -0.60
C ILE A 348 -1.28 7.05 0.03
N ASN A 349 -0.42 8.06 -0.04
CA ASN A 349 0.89 8.06 0.60
C ASN A 349 1.04 9.29 1.49
N LEU A 350 1.64 9.06 2.65
CA LEU A 350 2.18 10.08 3.53
C LEU A 350 3.60 10.41 3.07
N GLU A 351 3.89 11.68 2.89
CA GLU A 351 5.25 12.23 2.75
C GLU A 351 5.58 13.00 4.02
N VAL A 352 6.72 12.74 4.61
CA VAL A 352 7.23 13.42 5.81
C VAL A 352 8.64 13.93 5.54
N ILE A 353 8.84 15.22 5.80
CA ILE A 353 10.15 15.88 5.70
C ILE A 353 10.58 16.24 7.12
N GLU A 354 11.14 15.25 7.82
CA GLU A 354 11.60 15.36 9.21
C GLU A 354 12.71 14.33 9.48
N PRO A 355 13.91 14.76 9.89
CA PRO A 355 15.05 13.85 10.10
C PRO A 355 14.79 12.76 11.13
N GLN A 356 14.08 13.05 12.22
CA GLN A 356 13.81 12.05 13.26
C GLN A 356 12.92 10.93 12.72
N PHE A 357 11.90 11.28 11.95
CA PHE A 357 11.03 10.28 11.32
C PHE A 357 11.77 9.49 10.24
N ALA A 358 12.53 10.16 9.38
CA ALA A 358 13.35 9.50 8.36
C ALA A 358 14.36 8.54 9.01
N GLY A 359 15.01 8.92 10.11
CA GLY A 359 15.93 8.07 10.88
C GLY A 359 15.25 6.82 11.44
N VAL A 360 14.02 6.91 11.96
CA VAL A 360 13.22 5.73 12.39
C VAL A 360 12.97 4.82 11.20
N MET A 361 12.58 5.36 10.04
CA MET A 361 12.32 4.57 8.84
C MET A 361 13.58 3.91 8.29
N GLU A 362 14.74 4.55 8.39
CA GLU A 362 16.03 3.97 8.03
C GLU A 362 16.41 2.81 8.98
N GLN A 363 16.21 2.95 10.29
CA GLN A 363 16.44 1.85 11.24
C GLN A 363 15.54 0.65 10.96
N ILE A 364 14.29 0.89 10.61
CA ILE A 364 13.36 -0.17 10.19
C ILE A 364 13.87 -0.86 8.91
N PHE A 365 14.32 -0.10 7.91
CA PHE A 365 14.89 -0.64 6.69
C PHE A 365 16.13 -1.50 6.96
N LEU A 366 17.05 -1.05 7.81
CA LEU A 366 18.26 -1.79 8.18
C LEU A 366 17.90 -3.08 8.95
N THR A 367 16.92 -3.05 9.82
CA THR A 367 16.39 -4.24 10.51
C THR A 367 15.85 -5.26 9.51
N ASP A 368 15.06 -4.81 8.53
CA ASP A 368 14.52 -5.65 7.47
C ASP A 368 15.63 -6.17 6.54
N GLN A 369 16.62 -5.34 6.22
CA GLN A 369 17.79 -5.74 5.42
C GLN A 369 18.55 -6.89 6.07
N GLY A 370 18.65 -6.94 7.40
CA GLY A 370 19.26 -8.05 8.15
C GLY A 370 18.58 -9.40 7.89
N ASN A 371 17.30 -9.39 7.45
CA ASN A 371 16.55 -10.59 7.06
C ASN A 371 16.46 -10.78 5.53
N CYS A 372 17.37 -10.20 4.75
CA CYS A 372 17.38 -10.31 3.30
C CYS A 372 18.48 -11.24 2.77
N LEU A 373 18.28 -11.66 1.53
CA LEU A 373 19.32 -12.16 0.63
C LEU A 373 19.58 -11.07 -0.40
N GLU A 374 20.81 -10.58 -0.44
CA GLU A 374 21.22 -9.64 -1.48
C GLU A 374 21.44 -10.37 -2.80
N MET A 375 21.03 -9.78 -3.90
CA MET A 375 21.26 -10.28 -5.24
C MET A 375 22.47 -9.57 -5.84
N THR A 376 23.50 -10.29 -6.15
CA THR A 376 24.69 -9.74 -6.83
C THR A 376 24.50 -9.76 -8.34
N LEU A 377 25.20 -8.87 -9.06
CA LEU A 377 25.21 -8.86 -10.53
C LEU A 377 25.71 -10.20 -11.10
N GLY A 378 26.76 -10.78 -10.51
CA GLY A 378 27.32 -12.07 -10.96
C GLY A 378 26.31 -13.22 -10.82
N GLU A 379 25.60 -13.32 -9.67
CA GLU A 379 24.54 -14.32 -9.51
C GLU A 379 23.38 -14.07 -10.49
N TRP A 380 23.08 -12.80 -10.78
CA TRP A 380 22.05 -12.44 -11.73
C TRP A 380 22.42 -12.85 -13.16
N GLU A 381 23.63 -12.61 -13.60
CA GLU A 381 24.12 -12.97 -14.93
C GLU A 381 24.27 -14.49 -15.11
N ALA A 382 24.71 -15.19 -14.06
CA ALA A 382 24.89 -16.65 -14.03
C ALA A 382 23.57 -17.45 -13.96
N ARG A 383 22.39 -16.78 -13.91
CA ARG A 383 21.10 -17.49 -13.82
C ARG A 383 20.84 -18.39 -15.02
N ASP A 384 20.17 -19.52 -14.78
CA ASP A 384 19.88 -20.56 -15.78
C ASP A 384 19.12 -20.03 -17.01
N LEU A 385 19.37 -20.63 -18.17
CA LEU A 385 18.71 -20.29 -19.44
C LEU A 385 17.19 -20.39 -19.37
N HIS A 386 16.65 -21.39 -18.64
CA HIS A 386 15.19 -21.51 -18.49
C HIS A 386 14.57 -20.31 -17.74
N ARG A 387 15.29 -19.70 -16.81
CA ARG A 387 14.84 -18.48 -16.12
C ARG A 387 14.84 -17.29 -17.07
N LYS A 388 15.90 -17.12 -17.86
CA LYS A 388 15.98 -16.05 -18.88
C LYS A 388 14.86 -16.22 -19.94
N PHE A 389 14.57 -17.45 -20.34
CA PHE A 389 13.48 -17.75 -21.27
C PHE A 389 12.10 -17.41 -20.67
N THR A 390 11.84 -17.80 -19.42
CA THR A 390 10.58 -17.47 -18.74
C THR A 390 10.36 -15.97 -18.63
N GLU A 391 11.40 -15.21 -18.29
CA GLU A 391 11.37 -13.74 -18.21
C GLU A 391 11.04 -13.11 -19.57
N LEU A 392 11.64 -13.64 -20.66
CA LEU A 392 11.39 -13.20 -22.04
C LEU A 392 9.93 -13.48 -22.45
N VAL A 393 9.41 -14.67 -22.16
CA VAL A 393 8.04 -15.07 -22.50
C VAL A 393 7.00 -14.22 -21.75
N LEU A 394 7.26 -13.85 -20.49
CA LEU A 394 6.34 -13.03 -19.69
C LEU A 394 6.50 -11.52 -19.95
N ALA A 395 7.57 -11.09 -20.62
CA ALA A 395 7.84 -9.67 -20.89
C ALA A 395 6.66 -8.91 -21.57
N PRO A 396 5.89 -9.51 -22.52
CA PRO A 396 4.74 -8.85 -23.13
C PRO A 396 3.62 -8.50 -22.16
N LEU A 397 3.59 -9.11 -20.96
CA LEU A 397 2.58 -8.78 -19.94
C LEU A 397 2.93 -7.54 -19.09
N ARG A 398 4.18 -7.02 -19.17
CA ARG A 398 4.63 -5.84 -18.41
C ARG A 398 3.71 -4.62 -18.54
N PRO A 399 3.22 -4.26 -19.74
CA PRO A 399 2.36 -3.08 -19.89
C PRO A 399 0.97 -3.24 -19.28
N LEU A 400 0.58 -4.47 -18.89
CA LEU A 400 -0.75 -4.80 -18.35
C LEU A 400 -0.77 -4.81 -16.82
N LEU A 401 0.40 -4.81 -16.18
CA LEU A 401 0.61 -4.86 -14.73
C LEU A 401 1.33 -3.59 -14.24
#